data_7d797ea0dff5ff705c2cfa88f75aae3a
#
_entry.id   7d797ea0dff5ff705c2cfa88f75aae3a
#
_cell.length_a   1.000
_cell.length_b   1.000
_cell.length_c   1.000
_cell.angle_alpha   90.00
_cell.angle_beta   90.00
_cell.angle_gamma   90.00
#
_symmetry.space_group_name_H-M   'P 1'
#
loop_
_entity.id
_entity.type
_entity.pdbx_description
1 polymer ?
#
loop_
_entity_poly.entity_id
_entity_poly.type
_entity_poly.pdbx_seq_one_letter_code
_entity_poly.pdbx_strand_id
1 'polypeptide(L)'
;MLNYEIVGNGPENLILLHGFMENLMIWEDMIPNLSKDFTLIKIDLPGHGLSKIYDEIHTMELMAEEVKKVTNHLKIKDFHLLGHSMGGYTSLAFAEKFPKDLKSLTLFFSTYFADDEEKKEQRRKSFRIIKESYPNYVRAGIPNLFSNNEKDILEGKINLAKEIALSTKTEGVLAAVKGMIERTDKTALIENFEGKILIIAGKHDNAVNTEKTIKNLPDKTNIKSYTLDCGHNGHWEKPVICAEIINTELLHNLPKNLIF
;
A
#
# COMPACT_ATOMS: atom_id res chain seq x y z
N MET A 1 4.34 15.28 13.10
CA MET A 1 3.31 14.26 12.91
C MET A 1 2.95 14.20 11.44
N LEU A 2 2.66 13.02 10.91
CA LEU A 2 2.21 12.86 9.54
C LEU A 2 0.88 13.56 9.28
N ASN A 3 0.65 13.97 8.05
CA ASN A 3 -0.67 14.43 7.60
C ASN A 3 -1.61 13.23 7.46
N TYR A 4 -2.85 13.40 7.87
CA TYR A 4 -3.89 12.37 7.75
C TYR A 4 -5.28 12.99 7.58
N GLU A 5 -6.19 12.20 7.04
CA GLU A 5 -7.62 12.52 6.96
C GLU A 5 -8.44 11.37 7.52
N ILE A 6 -9.56 11.70 8.16
CA ILE A 6 -10.51 10.73 8.70
C ILE A 6 -11.82 10.87 7.92
N VAL A 7 -12.30 9.75 7.36
CA VAL A 7 -13.54 9.70 6.57
C VAL A 7 -14.38 8.50 7.01
N GLY A 8 -15.69 8.68 7.04
CA GLY A 8 -16.61 7.66 7.53
C GLY A 8 -16.77 7.68 9.05
N ASN A 9 -17.66 6.84 9.53
CA ASN A 9 -18.00 6.72 10.96
C ASN A 9 -18.41 5.29 11.32
N GLY A 10 -17.93 4.31 10.57
CA GLY A 10 -18.13 2.90 10.86
C GLY A 10 -17.46 2.48 12.17
N PRO A 11 -17.89 1.37 12.78
CA PRO A 11 -17.42 0.91 14.08
C PRO A 11 -15.96 0.41 14.07
N GLU A 12 -15.45 0.03 12.91
CA GLU A 12 -14.10 -0.52 12.77
C GLU A 12 -13.15 0.53 12.19
N ASN A 13 -11.93 0.62 12.73
CA ASN A 13 -10.90 1.51 12.21
C ASN A 13 -10.08 0.81 11.13
N LEU A 14 -9.97 1.43 9.95
CA LEU A 14 -9.11 0.97 8.86
C LEU A 14 -8.11 2.07 8.50
N ILE A 15 -6.83 1.80 8.73
CA ILE A 15 -5.73 2.68 8.36
C ILE A 15 -5.27 2.33 6.96
N LEU A 16 -5.17 3.35 6.10
CA LEU A 16 -4.84 3.26 4.69
C LEU A 16 -3.50 3.97 4.42
N LEU A 17 -2.48 3.18 4.01
CA LEU A 17 -1.15 3.66 3.65
C LEU A 17 -0.93 3.54 2.15
N HIS A 18 -0.65 4.66 1.50
CA HIS A 18 -0.40 4.75 0.07
C HIS A 18 0.97 4.19 -0.37
N GLY A 19 1.20 4.05 -1.66
CA GLY A 19 2.43 3.57 -2.27
C GLY A 19 3.46 4.66 -2.57
N PHE A 20 4.50 4.27 -3.32
CA PHE A 20 5.59 5.15 -3.74
C PHE A 20 5.11 6.19 -4.76
N MET A 21 5.48 7.47 -4.56
CA MET A 21 5.04 8.62 -5.35
C MET A 21 3.52 8.88 -5.32
N GLU A 22 2.83 8.35 -4.33
CA GLU A 22 1.39 8.55 -4.11
C GLU A 22 1.15 9.44 -2.88
N ASN A 23 -0.12 9.67 -2.59
CA ASN A 23 -0.59 10.31 -1.37
C ASN A 23 -1.96 9.76 -0.97
N LEU A 24 -2.55 10.27 0.09
CA LEU A 24 -3.83 9.80 0.63
C LEU A 24 -5.02 9.90 -0.34
N MET A 25 -4.90 10.67 -1.43
CA MET A 25 -5.96 10.83 -2.45
C MET A 25 -6.20 9.57 -3.30
N ILE A 26 -5.27 8.61 -3.33
CA ILE A 26 -5.46 7.38 -4.12
C ILE A 26 -6.66 6.55 -3.67
N TRP A 27 -7.15 6.76 -2.45
CA TRP A 27 -8.23 5.98 -1.85
C TRP A 27 -9.64 6.48 -2.20
N GLU A 28 -9.78 7.63 -2.86
CA GLU A 28 -11.06 8.32 -3.08
C GLU A 28 -12.12 7.43 -3.75
N ASP A 29 -11.75 6.62 -4.74
CA ASP A 29 -12.70 5.75 -5.45
C ASP A 29 -13.19 4.56 -4.60
N MET A 30 -12.49 4.23 -3.51
CA MET A 30 -12.87 3.16 -2.59
C MET A 30 -13.70 3.65 -1.40
N ILE A 31 -13.61 4.94 -1.05
CA ILE A 31 -14.29 5.54 0.10
C ILE A 31 -15.79 5.25 0.11
N PRO A 32 -16.56 5.42 -0.99
CA PRO A 32 -18.01 5.21 -0.96
C PRO A 32 -18.44 3.81 -0.54
N ASN A 33 -17.57 2.82 -0.77
CA ASN A 33 -17.85 1.42 -0.46
C ASN A 33 -17.28 0.96 0.88
N LEU A 34 -16.32 1.69 1.47
CA LEU A 34 -15.68 1.34 2.73
C LEU A 34 -16.18 2.18 3.92
N SER A 35 -16.51 3.45 3.71
CA SER A 35 -16.80 4.41 4.78
C SER A 35 -18.11 4.16 5.54
N LYS A 36 -18.93 3.22 5.08
CA LYS A 36 -20.15 2.80 5.78
C LYS A 36 -19.85 1.90 6.97
N ASP A 37 -18.83 1.06 6.83
CA ASP A 37 -18.49 0.01 7.77
C ASP A 37 -17.21 0.32 8.54
N PHE A 38 -16.38 1.23 7.99
CA PHE A 38 -15.13 1.66 8.58
C PHE A 38 -15.09 3.16 8.87
N THR A 39 -14.38 3.51 9.92
CA THR A 39 -13.74 4.82 10.08
C THR A 39 -12.37 4.71 9.39
N LEU A 40 -12.23 5.36 8.23
CA LEU A 40 -11.04 5.31 7.39
C LEU A 40 -10.03 6.38 7.83
N ILE A 41 -8.82 6.00 8.16
CA ILE A 41 -7.72 6.90 8.48
C ILE A 41 -6.69 6.81 7.34
N LYS A 42 -6.76 7.76 6.41
CA LYS A 42 -5.84 7.88 5.28
C LYS A 42 -4.62 8.68 5.72
N ILE A 43 -3.42 8.18 5.50
CA ILE A 43 -2.18 8.80 5.99
C ILE A 43 -1.23 9.08 4.82
N ASP A 44 -0.71 10.31 4.74
CA ASP A 44 0.44 10.62 3.90
C ASP A 44 1.73 10.15 4.57
N LEU A 45 2.43 9.22 3.94
CA LEU A 45 3.71 8.70 4.44
C LEU A 45 4.83 9.78 4.40
N PRO A 46 5.92 9.63 5.17
CA PRO A 46 7.03 10.57 5.19
C PRO A 46 7.51 10.99 3.79
N GLY A 47 7.59 12.31 3.55
CA GLY A 47 8.03 12.90 2.29
C GLY A 47 7.04 12.86 1.14
N HIS A 48 5.80 12.42 1.38
CA HIS A 48 4.71 12.34 0.40
C HIS A 48 3.52 13.21 0.84
N GLY A 49 2.71 13.62 -0.13
CA GLY A 49 1.55 14.47 0.12
C GLY A 49 1.91 15.71 0.92
N LEU A 50 1.21 15.95 2.03
CA LEU A 50 1.47 17.06 2.94
C LEU A 50 2.40 16.69 4.11
N SER A 51 2.88 15.45 4.20
CA SER A 51 3.82 15.02 5.22
C SER A 51 5.23 15.50 4.91
N LYS A 52 5.92 15.98 5.95
CA LYS A 52 7.31 16.45 5.81
C LYS A 52 8.28 15.31 5.55
N ILE A 53 9.47 15.66 5.07
CA ILE A 53 10.63 14.79 5.01
C ILE A 53 11.23 14.70 6.42
N TYR A 54 11.47 13.49 6.90
CA TYR A 54 11.92 13.24 8.28
C TYR A 54 13.42 12.94 8.36
N ASP A 55 13.97 12.30 7.31
CA ASP A 55 15.38 11.90 7.24
C ASP A 55 15.81 11.81 5.78
N GLU A 56 17.10 11.61 5.53
CA GLU A 56 17.69 11.34 4.20
C GLU A 56 17.32 9.94 3.68
N ILE A 57 16.96 9.01 4.56
CA ILE A 57 16.54 7.65 4.27
C ILE A 57 15.22 7.40 4.99
N HIS A 58 14.15 7.20 4.26
CA HIS A 58 12.88 6.81 4.83
C HIS A 58 12.79 5.27 4.86
N THR A 59 13.40 4.64 5.88
CA THR A 59 13.26 3.20 6.09
C THR A 59 11.80 2.84 6.37
N MET A 60 11.42 1.60 6.10
CA MET A 60 10.06 1.12 6.39
C MET A 60 9.76 1.17 7.90
N GLU A 61 10.77 0.95 8.72
CA GLU A 61 10.71 1.05 10.17
C GLU A 61 10.48 2.49 10.65
N LEU A 62 11.17 3.49 10.06
CA LEU A 62 10.91 4.92 10.33
C LEU A 62 9.47 5.29 9.95
N MET A 63 9.01 4.88 8.76
CA MET A 63 7.64 5.14 8.31
C MET A 63 6.62 4.52 9.28
N ALA A 64 6.85 3.28 9.72
CA ALA A 64 5.99 2.58 10.68
C ALA A 64 5.93 3.30 12.04
N GLU A 65 7.04 3.80 12.55
CA GLU A 65 7.09 4.59 13.79
C GLU A 65 6.31 5.91 13.68
N GLU A 66 6.40 6.59 12.53
CA GLU A 66 5.64 7.81 12.29
C GLU A 66 4.12 7.52 12.18
N VAL A 67 3.72 6.40 11.55
CA VAL A 67 2.33 5.92 11.56
C VAL A 67 1.87 5.62 13.00
N LYS A 68 2.72 4.96 13.82
CA LYS A 68 2.41 4.70 15.25
C LYS A 68 2.16 5.98 16.04
N LYS A 69 2.86 7.07 15.74
CA LYS A 69 2.60 8.36 16.39
C LYS A 69 1.21 8.91 16.05
N VAL A 70 0.72 8.69 14.82
CA VAL A 70 -0.65 9.08 14.42
C VAL A 70 -1.67 8.24 15.20
N THR A 71 -1.53 6.92 15.26
CA THR A 71 -2.47 6.05 15.99
C THR A 71 -2.50 6.36 17.48
N ASN A 72 -1.35 6.65 18.08
CA ASN A 72 -1.26 7.07 19.47
C ASN A 72 -1.95 8.43 19.72
N HIS A 73 -1.77 9.40 18.82
CA HIS A 73 -2.42 10.71 18.90
C HIS A 73 -3.95 10.58 18.83
N LEU A 74 -4.43 9.74 17.94
CA LEU A 74 -5.86 9.45 17.77
C LEU A 74 -6.40 8.49 18.84
N LYS A 75 -5.53 7.93 19.69
CA LYS A 75 -5.86 6.92 20.72
C LYS A 75 -6.55 5.69 20.15
N ILE A 76 -6.18 5.31 18.91
CA ILE A 76 -6.71 4.14 18.20
C ILE A 76 -5.88 2.91 18.56
N LYS A 77 -6.57 1.82 18.92
CA LYS A 77 -6.04 0.47 19.15
C LYS A 77 -6.93 -0.53 18.44
N ASP A 78 -6.43 -1.74 18.23
CA ASP A 78 -7.18 -2.84 17.63
C ASP A 78 -7.80 -2.42 16.28
N PHE A 79 -6.95 -2.06 15.32
CA PHE A 79 -7.37 -1.58 14.00
C PHE A 79 -6.92 -2.50 12.88
N HIS A 80 -7.52 -2.34 11.71
CA HIS A 80 -7.08 -2.94 10.45
C HIS A 80 -6.06 -2.03 9.78
N LEU A 81 -4.97 -2.61 9.27
CA LEU A 81 -3.91 -1.87 8.56
C LEU A 81 -3.81 -2.38 7.13
N LEU A 82 -4.04 -1.49 6.17
CA LEU A 82 -3.94 -1.77 4.74
C LEU A 82 -2.88 -0.87 4.11
N GLY A 83 -1.91 -1.49 3.44
CA GLY A 83 -0.86 -0.76 2.74
C GLY A 83 -0.77 -1.14 1.26
N HIS A 84 -0.84 -0.11 0.39
CA HIS A 84 -0.60 -0.26 -1.03
C HIS A 84 0.90 -0.23 -1.33
N SER A 85 1.41 -1.22 -2.06
CA SER A 85 2.79 -1.23 -2.56
C SER A 85 3.83 -0.90 -1.46
N MET A 86 4.52 0.24 -1.48
CA MET A 86 5.42 0.72 -0.43
C MET A 86 4.71 0.84 0.93
N GLY A 87 3.44 1.27 0.94
CA GLY A 87 2.62 1.27 2.16
C GLY A 87 2.47 -0.13 2.77
N GLY A 88 2.45 -1.19 1.93
CA GLY A 88 2.48 -2.59 2.39
C GLY A 88 3.80 -2.96 3.07
N TYR A 89 4.94 -2.47 2.56
CA TYR A 89 6.24 -2.66 3.22
C TYR A 89 6.28 -1.95 4.58
N THR A 90 5.71 -0.75 4.64
CA THR A 90 5.54 0.01 5.90
C THR A 90 4.62 -0.73 6.87
N SER A 91 3.53 -1.32 6.37
CA SER A 91 2.58 -2.10 7.18
C SER A 91 3.22 -3.36 7.76
N LEU A 92 4.12 -4.03 7.01
CA LEU A 92 4.90 -5.16 7.51
C LEU A 92 5.86 -4.74 8.63
N ALA A 93 6.58 -3.64 8.46
CA ALA A 93 7.45 -3.09 9.51
C ALA A 93 6.64 -2.68 10.76
N PHE A 94 5.41 -2.15 10.56
CA PHE A 94 4.49 -1.84 11.65
C PHE A 94 4.05 -3.12 12.39
N ALA A 95 3.64 -4.15 11.66
CA ALA A 95 3.19 -5.42 12.25
C ALA A 95 4.30 -6.13 13.03
N GLU A 96 5.55 -6.01 12.59
CA GLU A 96 6.70 -6.56 13.31
C GLU A 96 6.96 -5.85 14.64
N LYS A 97 6.84 -4.51 14.68
CA LYS A 97 7.11 -3.69 15.87
C LYS A 97 5.93 -3.61 16.83
N PHE A 98 4.71 -3.57 16.30
CA PHE A 98 3.48 -3.29 17.06
C PHE A 98 2.36 -4.29 16.77
N PRO A 99 2.62 -5.61 16.80
CA PRO A 99 1.62 -6.62 16.38
C PRO A 99 0.34 -6.58 17.20
N LYS A 100 0.40 -6.17 18.47
CA LYS A 100 -0.74 -6.11 19.39
C LYS A 100 -1.73 -4.99 19.09
N ASP A 101 -1.39 -4.06 18.20
CA ASP A 101 -2.30 -3.00 17.80
C ASP A 101 -3.20 -3.42 16.62
N LEU A 102 -2.89 -4.55 15.98
CA LEU A 102 -3.50 -4.95 14.71
C LEU A 102 -4.52 -6.06 14.87
N LYS A 103 -5.73 -5.84 14.37
CA LYS A 103 -6.72 -6.88 14.07
C LYS A 103 -6.36 -7.65 12.80
N SER A 104 -5.91 -6.95 11.78
CA SER A 104 -5.49 -7.53 10.51
C SER A 104 -4.42 -6.71 9.82
N LEU A 105 -3.69 -7.39 8.94
CA LEU A 105 -2.71 -6.82 8.01
C LEU A 105 -3.15 -7.11 6.58
N THR A 106 -3.34 -6.07 5.77
CA THR A 106 -3.64 -6.22 4.34
C THR A 106 -2.49 -5.72 3.49
N LEU A 107 -1.92 -6.62 2.68
CA LEU A 107 -0.98 -6.30 1.61
C LEU A 107 -1.77 -6.08 0.33
N PHE A 108 -1.91 -4.82 -0.05
CA PHE A 108 -2.67 -4.40 -1.22
C PHE A 108 -1.69 -4.09 -2.35
N PHE A 109 -1.64 -4.95 -3.36
CA PHE A 109 -0.67 -4.89 -4.47
C PHE A 109 0.78 -4.72 -3.95
N SER A 110 1.15 -5.55 -3.00
CA SER A 110 2.43 -5.50 -2.31
C SER A 110 2.98 -6.90 -2.07
N THR A 111 4.21 -6.99 -1.56
CA THR A 111 4.88 -8.26 -1.25
C THR A 111 5.61 -8.20 0.09
N TYR A 112 5.79 -9.36 0.70
CA TYR A 112 6.53 -9.50 1.96
C TYR A 112 8.02 -9.89 1.74
N PHE A 113 8.42 -10.15 0.51
CA PHE A 113 9.82 -10.43 0.18
C PHE A 113 10.66 -9.16 0.14
N ALA A 114 11.91 -9.26 0.55
CA ALA A 114 12.92 -8.25 0.24
C ALA A 114 13.16 -8.16 -1.28
N ASP A 115 13.71 -7.03 -1.74
CA ASP A 115 14.23 -6.93 -3.09
C ASP A 115 15.46 -7.86 -3.23
N ASP A 116 15.51 -8.63 -4.29
CA ASP A 116 16.74 -9.29 -4.73
C ASP A 116 17.74 -8.26 -5.31
N GLU A 117 18.97 -8.70 -5.60
CA GLU A 117 20.02 -7.78 -6.07
C GLU A 117 19.67 -7.14 -7.42
N GLU A 118 18.95 -7.84 -8.30
CA GLU A 118 18.49 -7.27 -9.57
C GLU A 118 17.51 -6.12 -9.33
N LYS A 119 16.53 -6.31 -8.44
CA LYS A 119 15.55 -5.28 -8.09
C LYS A 119 16.19 -4.11 -7.37
N LYS A 120 17.15 -4.35 -6.46
CA LYS A 120 17.93 -3.29 -5.82
C LYS A 120 18.72 -2.47 -6.83
N GLU A 121 19.32 -3.12 -7.85
CA GLU A 121 20.02 -2.39 -8.90
C GLU A 121 19.07 -1.58 -9.78
N GLN A 122 17.87 -2.11 -10.07
CA GLN A 122 16.81 -1.34 -10.74
C GLN A 122 16.44 -0.08 -9.92
N ARG A 123 16.33 -0.18 -8.58
CA ARG A 123 16.07 0.99 -7.73
C ARG A 123 17.23 1.98 -7.72
N ARG A 124 18.50 1.52 -7.71
CA ARG A 124 19.67 2.40 -7.84
C ARG A 124 19.69 3.16 -9.17
N LYS A 125 19.29 2.50 -10.26
CA LYS A 125 19.09 3.16 -11.57
C LYS A 125 17.94 4.17 -11.50
N SER A 126 16.81 3.81 -10.93
CA SER A 126 15.68 4.71 -10.72
C SER A 126 16.09 5.93 -9.90
N PHE A 127 16.85 5.76 -8.81
CA PHE A 127 17.37 6.85 -7.99
C PHE A 127 18.17 7.88 -8.83
N ARG A 128 19.05 7.40 -9.71
CA ARG A 128 19.82 8.27 -10.61
C ARG A 128 18.91 9.05 -11.57
N ILE A 129 17.98 8.35 -12.23
CA ILE A 129 17.04 8.97 -13.18
C ILE A 129 16.14 9.99 -12.47
N ILE A 130 15.62 9.69 -11.30
CA ILE A 130 14.81 10.59 -10.48
C ILE A 130 15.61 11.86 -10.14
N LYS A 131 16.86 11.71 -9.71
CA LYS A 131 17.75 12.84 -9.38
C LYS A 131 18.03 13.73 -10.59
N GLU A 132 18.18 13.13 -11.77
CA GLU A 132 18.46 13.85 -13.02
C GLU A 132 17.21 14.49 -13.62
N SER A 133 16.10 13.76 -13.66
CA SER A 133 14.85 14.21 -14.28
C SER A 133 13.64 13.49 -13.73
N TYR A 134 13.17 13.87 -12.54
CA TYR A 134 11.98 13.32 -11.91
C TYR A 134 10.72 13.36 -12.80
N PRO A 135 10.41 14.47 -13.51
CA PRO A 135 9.22 14.48 -14.39
C PRO A 135 9.27 13.45 -15.51
N ASN A 136 10.44 13.17 -16.08
CA ASN A 136 10.57 12.16 -17.13
C ASN A 136 10.41 10.74 -16.55
N TYR A 137 10.94 10.49 -15.34
CA TYR A 137 10.72 9.24 -14.63
C TYR A 137 9.23 8.96 -14.39
N VAL A 138 8.49 9.97 -13.91
CA VAL A 138 7.04 9.88 -13.69
C VAL A 138 6.29 9.61 -14.99
N ARG A 139 6.55 10.39 -16.05
CA ARG A 139 5.85 10.25 -17.34
C ARG A 139 6.05 8.89 -17.98
N ALA A 140 7.24 8.32 -17.86
CA ALA A 140 7.56 7.00 -18.41
C ALA A 140 7.08 5.85 -17.51
N GLY A 141 7.16 6.00 -16.20
CA GLY A 141 6.92 4.92 -15.23
C GLY A 141 5.46 4.70 -14.90
N ILE A 142 4.71 5.77 -14.59
CA ILE A 142 3.33 5.67 -14.10
C ILE A 142 2.40 4.87 -15.03
N PRO A 143 2.38 5.05 -16.37
CA PRO A 143 1.51 4.27 -17.24
C PRO A 143 1.75 2.76 -17.21
N ASN A 144 2.95 2.32 -16.82
CA ASN A 144 3.32 0.91 -16.76
C ASN A 144 2.81 0.21 -15.49
N LEU A 145 2.25 0.96 -14.52
CA LEU A 145 1.61 0.43 -13.32
C LEU A 145 0.17 -0.01 -13.58
N PHE A 146 -0.42 0.39 -14.69
CA PHE A 146 -1.78 0.02 -15.08
C PHE A 146 -1.77 -1.15 -16.07
N SER A 147 -2.83 -1.98 -16.03
CA SER A 147 -3.02 -3.05 -17.00
C SER A 147 -3.09 -2.49 -18.43
N ASN A 148 -2.38 -3.12 -19.36
CA ASN A 148 -2.39 -2.69 -20.75
C ASN A 148 -3.79 -2.79 -21.39
N ASN A 149 -4.64 -3.67 -20.89
CA ASN A 149 -5.97 -3.93 -21.44
C ASN A 149 -6.97 -2.81 -21.16
N GLU A 150 -6.72 -1.95 -20.18
CA GLU A 150 -7.66 -0.93 -19.70
C GLU A 150 -7.10 0.49 -19.78
N LYS A 151 -5.91 0.71 -20.35
CA LYS A 151 -5.25 2.03 -20.38
C LYS A 151 -6.07 3.13 -21.01
N ASP A 152 -6.80 2.83 -22.09
CA ASP A 152 -7.62 3.82 -22.80
C ASP A 152 -8.80 4.28 -21.93
N ILE A 153 -9.41 3.36 -21.17
CA ILE A 153 -10.52 3.67 -20.26
C ILE A 153 -10.01 4.42 -19.02
N LEU A 154 -8.78 4.13 -18.59
CA LEU A 154 -8.16 4.67 -17.38
C LEU A 154 -7.26 5.89 -17.63
N GLU A 155 -7.29 6.50 -18.82
CA GLU A 155 -6.44 7.65 -19.13
C GLU A 155 -6.56 8.77 -18.09
N GLY A 156 -7.79 9.08 -17.64
CA GLY A 156 -8.03 10.06 -16.58
C GLY A 156 -7.34 9.70 -15.25
N LYS A 157 -7.35 8.41 -14.87
CA LYS A 157 -6.67 7.93 -13.65
C LYS A 157 -5.15 7.91 -13.81
N ILE A 158 -4.66 7.56 -14.99
CA ILE A 158 -3.22 7.63 -15.30
C ILE A 158 -2.71 9.07 -15.21
N ASN A 159 -3.48 10.03 -15.69
CA ASN A 159 -3.12 11.45 -15.60
C ASN A 159 -3.17 11.94 -14.15
N LEU A 160 -4.20 11.60 -13.38
CA LEU A 160 -4.28 11.89 -11.94
C LEU A 160 -3.07 11.28 -11.19
N ALA A 161 -2.70 10.03 -11.47
CA ALA A 161 -1.53 9.40 -10.86
C ALA A 161 -0.22 10.14 -11.17
N LYS A 162 -0.06 10.64 -12.41
CA LYS A 162 1.09 11.50 -12.77
C LYS A 162 1.08 12.83 -12.02
N GLU A 163 -0.07 13.47 -11.88
CA GLU A 163 -0.21 14.72 -11.13
C GLU A 163 0.14 14.54 -9.66
N ILE A 164 -0.38 13.49 -9.02
CA ILE A 164 -0.05 13.13 -7.63
C ILE A 164 1.46 12.89 -7.49
N ALA A 165 2.04 12.08 -8.38
CA ALA A 165 3.48 11.81 -8.35
C ALA A 165 4.29 13.11 -8.50
N LEU A 166 3.98 13.96 -9.49
CA LEU A 166 4.68 15.22 -9.72
C LEU A 166 4.53 16.24 -8.58
N SER A 167 3.49 16.12 -7.77
CA SER A 167 3.31 16.96 -6.58
C SER A 167 4.24 16.57 -5.42
N THR A 168 4.79 15.36 -5.44
CA THR A 168 5.69 14.86 -4.39
C THR A 168 7.09 15.45 -4.58
N LYS A 169 7.68 15.96 -3.49
CA LYS A 169 9.04 16.54 -3.53
C LYS A 169 10.08 15.48 -3.88
N THR A 170 10.97 15.79 -4.80
CA THR A 170 12.03 14.88 -5.27
C THR A 170 12.86 14.29 -4.12
N GLU A 171 13.18 15.10 -3.11
CA GLU A 171 13.95 14.67 -1.94
C GLU A 171 13.21 13.59 -1.13
N GLY A 172 11.88 13.70 -0.97
CA GLY A 172 11.05 12.71 -0.31
C GLY A 172 11.02 11.39 -1.09
N VAL A 173 10.89 11.49 -2.42
CA VAL A 173 10.93 10.33 -3.33
C VAL A 173 12.28 9.62 -3.24
N LEU A 174 13.39 10.37 -3.26
CA LEU A 174 14.75 9.81 -3.15
C LEU A 174 14.99 9.14 -1.80
N ALA A 175 14.49 9.73 -0.70
CA ALA A 175 14.57 9.14 0.64
C ALA A 175 13.80 7.81 0.71
N ALA A 176 12.61 7.74 0.09
CA ALA A 176 11.82 6.52 0.03
C ALA A 176 12.48 5.43 -0.82
N VAL A 177 13.11 5.77 -1.96
CA VAL A 177 13.87 4.79 -2.77
C VAL A 177 14.99 4.15 -1.95
N LYS A 178 15.75 4.95 -1.19
CA LYS A 178 16.80 4.42 -0.30
C LYS A 178 16.22 3.43 0.72
N GLY A 179 15.13 3.81 1.40
CA GLY A 179 14.49 2.93 2.40
C GLY A 179 13.94 1.64 1.80
N MET A 180 13.39 1.67 0.58
CA MET A 180 12.96 0.46 -0.12
C MET A 180 14.11 -0.47 -0.48
N ILE A 181 15.31 0.04 -0.79
CA ILE A 181 16.51 -0.78 -1.05
C ILE A 181 16.95 -1.53 0.21
N GLU A 182 16.82 -0.89 1.38
CA GLU A 182 17.29 -1.43 2.67
C GLU A 182 16.30 -2.39 3.33
N ARG A 183 15.04 -2.45 2.83
CA ARG A 183 14.02 -3.27 3.48
C ARG A 183 14.39 -4.75 3.53
N THR A 184 14.08 -5.37 4.65
CA THR A 184 14.35 -6.77 4.93
C THR A 184 13.19 -7.68 4.51
N ASP A 185 13.47 -8.96 4.35
CA ASP A 185 12.46 -10.00 4.11
C ASP A 185 11.57 -10.18 5.35
N LYS A 186 10.27 -10.34 5.14
CA LYS A 186 9.27 -10.49 6.18
C LYS A 186 8.50 -11.81 6.11
N THR A 187 9.10 -12.85 5.49
CA THR A 187 8.51 -14.19 5.42
C THR A 187 8.21 -14.72 6.82
N ALA A 188 9.16 -14.61 7.74
CA ALA A 188 8.96 -15.06 9.13
C ALA A 188 7.82 -14.31 9.84
N LEU A 189 7.57 -13.03 9.52
CA LEU A 189 6.41 -12.30 10.03
C LEU A 189 5.10 -12.90 9.51
N ILE A 190 5.00 -13.15 8.20
CA ILE A 190 3.80 -13.77 7.59
C ILE A 190 3.52 -15.14 8.20
N GLU A 191 4.56 -15.92 8.47
CA GLU A 191 4.44 -17.24 9.12
C GLU A 191 3.97 -17.17 10.57
N ASN A 192 4.33 -16.13 11.32
CA ASN A 192 4.08 -16.06 12.76
C ASN A 192 3.03 -15.02 13.19
N PHE A 193 2.50 -14.22 12.28
CA PHE A 193 1.46 -13.26 12.61
C PHE A 193 0.16 -13.98 12.96
N GLU A 194 -0.39 -13.67 14.15
CA GLU A 194 -1.59 -14.34 14.67
C GLU A 194 -2.90 -13.72 14.15
N GLY A 195 -2.87 -12.43 13.81
CA GLY A 195 -4.01 -11.73 13.24
C GLY A 195 -4.33 -12.19 11.81
N LYS A 196 -5.44 -11.70 11.26
CA LYS A 196 -5.79 -11.98 9.87
C LYS A 196 -4.80 -11.32 8.91
N ILE A 197 -4.37 -12.04 7.89
CA ILE A 197 -3.61 -11.52 6.76
C ILE A 197 -4.48 -11.61 5.50
N LEU A 198 -4.62 -10.47 4.81
CA LEU A 198 -5.28 -10.39 3.52
C LEU A 198 -4.27 -9.92 2.47
N ILE A 199 -4.22 -10.60 1.33
CA ILE A 199 -3.39 -10.20 0.18
C ILE A 199 -4.30 -10.00 -1.01
N ILE A 200 -4.28 -8.81 -1.60
CA ILE A 200 -4.97 -8.49 -2.85
C ILE A 200 -3.90 -8.09 -3.86
N ALA A 201 -3.85 -8.77 -5.01
CA ALA A 201 -2.79 -8.63 -5.99
C ALA A 201 -3.34 -8.57 -7.42
N GLY A 202 -2.59 -7.97 -8.34
CA GLY A 202 -2.94 -7.87 -9.74
C GLY A 202 -2.28 -8.95 -10.59
N LYS A 203 -3.03 -9.57 -11.49
CA LYS A 203 -2.52 -10.57 -12.43
C LYS A 203 -1.50 -9.97 -13.41
N HIS A 204 -1.66 -8.70 -13.74
CA HIS A 204 -0.82 -7.96 -14.69
C HIS A 204 0.04 -6.90 -14.00
N ASP A 205 0.36 -7.12 -12.73
CA ASP A 205 1.20 -6.22 -11.93
C ASP A 205 2.65 -6.29 -12.40
N ASN A 206 3.17 -5.18 -12.92
CA ASN A 206 4.56 -5.05 -13.40
C ASN A 206 5.54 -4.57 -12.30
N ALA A 207 5.04 -4.14 -11.14
CA ALA A 207 5.86 -3.65 -10.03
C ALA A 207 6.16 -4.76 -9.00
N VAL A 208 5.19 -5.63 -8.75
CA VAL A 208 5.25 -6.73 -7.79
C VAL A 208 5.08 -8.08 -8.49
N ASN A 209 5.91 -9.05 -8.15
CA ASN A 209 5.74 -10.42 -8.66
C ASN A 209 4.62 -11.12 -7.89
N THR A 210 3.40 -11.02 -8.41
CA THR A 210 2.19 -11.60 -7.83
C THR A 210 2.30 -13.12 -7.67
N GLU A 211 2.76 -13.83 -8.71
CA GLU A 211 2.89 -15.30 -8.66
C GLU A 211 3.81 -15.73 -7.52
N LYS A 212 5.01 -15.13 -7.42
CA LYS A 212 5.95 -15.42 -6.33
C LYS A 212 5.32 -15.13 -4.97
N THR A 213 4.62 -14.01 -4.83
CA THR A 213 4.02 -13.59 -3.56
C THR A 213 2.94 -14.56 -3.10
N ILE A 214 2.04 -14.98 -4.00
CA ILE A 214 0.91 -15.85 -3.66
C ILE A 214 1.35 -17.31 -3.47
N LYS A 215 2.20 -17.84 -4.36
CA LYS A 215 2.62 -19.24 -4.34
C LYS A 215 3.38 -19.65 -3.07
N ASN A 216 4.07 -18.69 -2.43
CA ASN A 216 4.87 -18.96 -1.24
C ASN A 216 4.16 -18.60 0.07
N LEU A 217 2.85 -18.35 0.04
CA LEU A 217 2.08 -18.15 1.27
C LEU A 217 1.98 -19.44 2.07
N PRO A 218 2.13 -19.39 3.40
CA PRO A 218 1.89 -20.54 4.23
C PRO A 218 0.40 -20.94 4.21
N ASP A 219 0.12 -22.25 4.24
CA ASP A 219 -1.24 -22.78 4.32
C ASP A 219 -1.79 -22.61 5.74
N LYS A 220 -2.38 -21.44 5.99
CA LYS A 220 -2.94 -21.04 7.29
C LYS A 220 -4.35 -20.47 7.12
N THR A 221 -5.25 -20.79 8.03
CA THR A 221 -6.66 -20.37 7.97
C THR A 221 -6.86 -18.88 8.12
N ASN A 222 -5.92 -18.18 8.78
CA ASN A 222 -5.95 -16.73 8.97
C ASN A 222 -5.35 -15.95 7.78
N ILE A 223 -4.89 -16.61 6.72
CA ILE A 223 -4.35 -15.99 5.51
C ILE A 223 -5.34 -16.18 4.36
N LYS A 224 -5.69 -15.07 3.69
CA LYS A 224 -6.51 -15.06 2.48
C LYS A 224 -5.82 -14.29 1.37
N SER A 225 -5.94 -14.75 0.13
CA SER A 225 -5.36 -14.07 -1.02
C SER A 225 -6.32 -14.04 -2.21
N TYR A 226 -6.31 -12.93 -2.93
CA TYR A 226 -7.12 -12.67 -4.12
C TYR A 226 -6.23 -12.12 -5.23
N THR A 227 -6.38 -12.67 -6.43
CA THR A 227 -5.70 -12.17 -7.64
C THR A 227 -6.73 -11.63 -8.59
N LEU A 228 -6.66 -10.33 -8.89
CA LEU A 228 -7.59 -9.62 -9.75
C LEU A 228 -7.03 -9.44 -11.16
N ASP A 229 -7.91 -9.38 -12.15
CA ASP A 229 -7.54 -9.10 -13.54
C ASP A 229 -7.31 -7.60 -13.75
N CYS A 230 -6.19 -7.10 -13.21
CA CYS A 230 -5.76 -5.70 -13.24
C CYS A 230 -4.23 -5.59 -13.10
N GLY A 231 -3.69 -4.37 -13.21
CA GLY A 231 -2.30 -4.05 -12.96
C GLY A 231 -1.99 -3.84 -11.49
N HIS A 232 -1.16 -2.83 -11.19
CA HIS A 232 -0.68 -2.50 -9.85
C HIS A 232 -1.64 -1.60 -9.05
N ASN A 233 -2.55 -0.89 -9.73
CA ASN A 233 -3.36 0.16 -9.16
C ASN A 233 -4.82 -0.27 -8.96
N GLY A 234 -5.07 -1.38 -8.26
CA GLY A 234 -6.40 -1.93 -8.04
C GLY A 234 -7.40 -0.94 -7.42
N HIS A 235 -6.92 0.03 -6.65
CA HIS A 235 -7.74 1.12 -6.09
C HIS A 235 -8.36 2.03 -7.17
N TRP A 236 -7.84 2.03 -8.38
CA TRP A 236 -8.36 2.75 -9.55
C TRP A 236 -8.90 1.82 -10.63
N GLU A 237 -8.26 0.66 -10.83
CA GLU A 237 -8.64 -0.29 -11.88
C GLU A 237 -9.86 -1.11 -11.49
N LYS A 238 -9.97 -1.50 -10.21
CA LYS A 238 -11.05 -2.36 -9.69
C LYS A 238 -11.54 -1.91 -8.29
N PRO A 239 -11.88 -0.62 -8.08
CA PRO A 239 -12.16 -0.08 -6.74
C PRO A 239 -13.31 -0.76 -6.02
N VAL A 240 -14.38 -1.11 -6.72
CA VAL A 240 -15.58 -1.75 -6.15
C VAL A 240 -15.24 -3.15 -5.66
N ILE A 241 -14.61 -3.97 -6.52
CA ILE A 241 -14.25 -5.36 -6.18
C ILE A 241 -13.24 -5.39 -5.03
N CYS A 242 -12.25 -4.48 -5.05
CA CYS A 242 -11.29 -4.37 -3.95
C CYS A 242 -11.98 -4.03 -2.62
N ALA A 243 -12.92 -3.09 -2.62
CA ALA A 243 -13.66 -2.72 -1.42
C ALA A 243 -14.59 -3.85 -0.93
N GLU A 244 -15.23 -4.58 -1.83
CA GLU A 244 -16.05 -5.74 -1.50
C GLU A 244 -15.24 -6.86 -0.82
N ILE A 245 -14.03 -7.16 -1.34
CA ILE A 245 -13.13 -8.12 -0.72
C ILE A 245 -12.71 -7.66 0.68
N ILE A 246 -12.34 -6.39 0.83
CA ILE A 246 -11.94 -5.81 2.12
C ILE A 246 -13.09 -5.91 3.12
N ASN A 247 -14.30 -5.50 2.75
CA ASN A 247 -15.48 -5.59 3.61
C ASN A 247 -15.74 -7.03 4.01
N THR A 248 -15.75 -7.97 3.05
CA THR A 248 -16.03 -9.38 3.29
C THR A 248 -15.02 -10.01 4.23
N GLU A 249 -13.75 -9.71 4.04
CA GLU A 249 -12.68 -10.36 4.78
C GLU A 249 -12.40 -9.71 6.14
N LEU A 250 -12.59 -8.40 6.30
CA LEU A 250 -12.26 -7.72 7.55
C LEU A 250 -13.45 -7.60 8.50
N LEU A 251 -14.69 -7.65 8.00
CA LEU A 251 -15.90 -7.58 8.81
C LEU A 251 -16.43 -9.01 9.09
N HIS A 252 -16.41 -9.43 10.30
CA HIS A 252 -16.72 -10.81 10.74
C HIS A 252 -18.18 -11.27 10.53
N ASN A 253 -19.10 -10.52 9.89
CA ASN A 253 -20.54 -10.77 9.88
C ASN A 253 -21.22 -10.71 8.51
N LEU A 254 -20.56 -10.98 7.40
CA LEU A 254 -21.28 -11.09 6.12
C LEU A 254 -21.45 -12.55 5.67
N PRO A 255 -22.63 -12.92 5.11
CA PRO A 255 -22.88 -14.29 4.65
C PRO A 255 -21.91 -14.69 3.53
N LYS A 256 -21.40 -15.92 3.61
CA LYS A 256 -20.40 -16.52 2.69
C LYS A 256 -20.89 -16.76 1.25
N ASN A 257 -21.72 -15.92 0.68
CA ASN A 257 -22.36 -16.13 -0.63
C ASN A 257 -21.96 -15.08 -1.69
N LEU A 258 -20.71 -14.67 -1.74
CA LEU A 258 -20.19 -13.95 -2.89
C LEU A 258 -19.25 -14.89 -3.67
N ILE A 259 -19.77 -15.45 -4.77
CA ILE A 259 -18.97 -16.12 -5.81
C ILE A 259 -18.51 -15.01 -6.76
N PHE A 260 -17.19 -14.80 -6.84
CA PHE A 260 -16.57 -13.86 -7.78
C PHE A 260 -16.19 -14.58 -9.06
#